data_43b3372e3de29c86c9da4050aa203a05
#
_entry.id   43b3372e3de29c86c9da4050aa203a05
#
_cell.length_a   1.000
_cell.length_b   1.000
_cell.length_c   1.000
_cell.angle_alpha   90.00
_cell.angle_beta   90.00
_cell.angle_gamma   90.00
#
_symmetry.space_group_name_H-M   'P 1'
#
loop_
_entity.id
_entity.type
_entity.pdbx_description
1 polymer ?
#
loop_
_entity_poly.entity_id
_entity_poly.type
_entity_poly.pdbx_seq_one_letter_code
_entity_poly.pdbx_strand_id
1 'polypeptide(L)'
;MTVRYMTTLKSALLGAVAFATTPAHAEWLDVEKDELTIGFIKLTDMAPLAVAYELGYFEDEGLYVTLEPQANWKVLLDRVIDGELDGAHMLAGQPLGATIGFGTQADVITAFSMDLNGNGITVSNEVW
;
A
#
# COMPACT_ATOMS: atom_id res chain seq x y z
N MET A 1 -59.32 25.06 -55.82
CA MET A 1 -58.13 25.73 -55.27
C MET A 1 -57.64 24.87 -54.08
N THR A 2 -56.72 23.91 -54.31
CA THR A 2 -56.41 22.87 -53.36
C THR A 2 -54.97 23.11 -52.83
N VAL A 3 -54.83 23.48 -51.56
CA VAL A 3 -53.55 23.75 -50.96
C VAL A 3 -52.98 22.41 -50.38
N ARG A 4 -51.85 21.96 -50.93
CA ARG A 4 -51.11 20.78 -50.44
C ARG A 4 -50.14 21.23 -49.36
N TYR A 5 -50.31 20.76 -48.12
CA TYR A 5 -49.33 20.89 -47.06
C TYR A 5 -48.28 19.82 -47.18
N MET A 6 -47.04 20.22 -47.45
CA MET A 6 -45.84 19.34 -47.39
C MET A 6 -45.38 19.31 -45.93
N THR A 7 -45.59 18.19 -45.30
CA THR A 7 -44.98 17.88 -43.99
C THR A 7 -43.56 17.41 -44.17
N THR A 8 -42.59 18.22 -43.81
CA THR A 8 -41.18 17.83 -43.74
C THR A 8 -40.90 17.06 -42.42
N LEU A 9 -40.65 15.76 -42.55
CA LEU A 9 -40.20 14.93 -41.44
C LEU A 9 -38.72 15.24 -41.19
N LYS A 10 -38.41 15.85 -40.04
CA LYS A 10 -37.05 16.03 -39.56
C LYS A 10 -36.67 14.76 -38.78
N SER A 11 -35.87 13.88 -39.39
CA SER A 11 -35.27 12.75 -38.73
C SER A 11 -34.15 13.23 -37.79
N ALA A 12 -34.37 13.16 -36.49
CA ALA A 12 -33.32 13.37 -35.49
C ALA A 12 -32.51 12.08 -35.35
N LEU A 13 -31.26 12.11 -35.83
CA LEU A 13 -30.30 11.05 -35.61
C LEU A 13 -29.78 11.18 -34.16
N LEU A 14 -30.27 10.36 -33.23
CA LEU A 14 -29.64 10.20 -31.92
C LEU A 14 -28.38 9.32 -32.11
N GLY A 15 -27.20 9.94 -32.09
CA GLY A 15 -25.94 9.24 -32.02
C GLY A 15 -25.73 8.67 -30.60
N ALA A 16 -25.88 7.36 -30.45
CA ALA A 16 -25.47 6.68 -29.21
C ALA A 16 -23.94 6.61 -29.17
N VAL A 17 -23.33 7.43 -28.32
CA VAL A 17 -21.90 7.31 -28.01
C VAL A 17 -21.78 6.15 -27.02
N ALA A 18 -21.37 4.99 -27.50
CA ALA A 18 -21.00 3.86 -26.66
C ALA A 18 -19.63 4.17 -26.01
N PHE A 19 -19.65 4.50 -24.73
CA PHE A 19 -18.43 4.50 -23.91
C PHE A 19 -18.00 3.04 -23.77
N ALA A 20 -17.02 2.59 -24.56
CA ALA A 20 -16.29 1.37 -24.31
C ALA A 20 -15.45 1.59 -23.05
N THR A 21 -15.95 1.19 -21.90
CA THR A 21 -15.14 1.05 -20.70
C THR A 21 -14.26 -0.19 -20.91
N THR A 22 -13.04 0.02 -21.40
CA THR A 22 -12.01 -1.01 -21.31
C THR A 22 -11.75 -1.23 -19.83
N PRO A 23 -11.89 -2.46 -19.30
CA PRO A 23 -11.39 -2.73 -17.96
C PRO A 23 -9.90 -2.41 -17.98
N ALA A 24 -9.48 -1.48 -17.12
CA ALA A 24 -8.06 -1.28 -16.86
C ALA A 24 -7.59 -2.55 -16.12
N HIS A 25 -7.12 -3.53 -16.88
CA HIS A 25 -6.31 -4.57 -16.30
C HIS A 25 -5.02 -3.88 -15.88
N ALA A 26 -4.75 -3.85 -14.58
CA ALA A 26 -3.42 -3.56 -14.10
C ALA A 26 -2.49 -4.56 -14.81
N GLU A 27 -1.58 -4.05 -15.63
CA GLU A 27 -0.56 -4.88 -16.24
C GLU A 27 0.28 -5.41 -15.07
N TRP A 28 0.33 -6.74 -14.91
CA TRP A 28 1.14 -7.37 -13.88
C TRP A 28 2.57 -6.88 -14.05
N LEU A 29 3.08 -6.20 -13.03
CA LEU A 29 4.48 -5.80 -13.01
C LEU A 29 5.32 -7.08 -12.96
N ASP A 30 6.39 -7.13 -13.75
CA ASP A 30 7.37 -8.20 -13.69
C ASP A 30 8.14 -8.01 -12.37
N VAL A 31 7.77 -8.78 -11.34
CA VAL A 31 8.33 -8.65 -10.00
C VAL A 31 9.71 -9.31 -9.96
N GLU A 32 10.71 -8.62 -9.42
CA GLU A 32 12.07 -9.15 -9.29
C GLU A 32 12.14 -10.29 -8.26
N LYS A 33 11.26 -10.27 -7.26
CA LYS A 33 11.17 -11.28 -6.20
C LYS A 33 9.72 -11.38 -5.73
N ASP A 34 9.12 -12.54 -5.84
CA ASP A 34 7.72 -12.83 -5.48
C ASP A 34 7.55 -13.35 -4.05
N GLU A 35 8.56 -14.03 -3.49
CA GLU A 35 8.56 -14.51 -2.12
C GLU A 35 9.25 -13.49 -1.19
N LEU A 36 8.50 -12.89 -0.28
CA LEU A 36 8.99 -11.84 0.61
C LEU A 36 8.77 -12.20 2.08
N THR A 37 9.76 -11.89 2.92
CA THR A 37 9.63 -11.98 4.39
C THR A 37 9.61 -10.57 4.97
N ILE A 38 8.50 -10.19 5.60
CA ILE A 38 8.31 -8.87 6.20
C ILE A 38 8.25 -8.99 7.72
N GLY A 39 9.18 -8.33 8.38
CA GLY A 39 9.25 -8.27 9.83
C GLY A 39 8.27 -7.26 10.42
N PHE A 40 7.76 -7.54 11.61
CA PHE A 40 6.92 -6.60 12.32
C PHE A 40 7.04 -6.71 13.85
N ILE A 41 6.68 -5.64 14.54
CA ILE A 41 6.43 -5.65 15.99
C ILE A 41 4.91 -5.76 16.22
N LYS A 42 4.50 -6.53 17.23
CA LYS A 42 3.09 -6.79 17.54
C LYS A 42 2.40 -5.56 18.13
N LEU A 43 2.20 -4.55 17.30
CA LEU A 43 1.52 -3.29 17.61
C LEU A 43 0.39 -3.05 16.62
N THR A 44 -0.53 -2.16 16.97
CA THR A 44 -1.74 -1.89 16.14
C THR A 44 -1.42 -1.22 14.81
N ASP A 45 -0.32 -0.51 14.72
CA ASP A 45 0.14 0.19 13.52
C ASP A 45 0.64 -0.75 12.40
N MET A 46 0.86 -2.05 12.71
CA MET A 46 1.10 -3.07 11.69
C MET A 46 -0.19 -3.58 11.01
N ALA A 47 -1.35 -3.11 11.44
CA ALA A 47 -2.65 -3.59 10.95
C ALA A 47 -2.80 -3.58 9.41
N PRO A 48 -2.30 -2.60 8.65
CA PRO A 48 -2.36 -2.64 7.19
C PRO A 48 -1.71 -3.88 6.58
N LEU A 49 -0.57 -4.32 7.12
CA LEU A 49 0.10 -5.55 6.67
C LEU A 49 -0.73 -6.80 7.00
N ALA A 50 -1.29 -6.85 8.23
CA ALA A 50 -2.13 -7.97 8.62
C ALA A 50 -3.39 -8.06 7.77
N VAL A 51 -4.03 -6.93 7.48
CA VAL A 51 -5.23 -6.89 6.62
C VAL A 51 -4.90 -7.32 5.19
N ALA A 52 -3.80 -6.84 4.63
CA ALA A 52 -3.38 -7.22 3.28
C ALA A 52 -3.10 -8.73 3.20
N TYR A 53 -2.45 -9.28 4.22
CA TYR A 53 -2.14 -10.71 4.30
C TYR A 53 -3.43 -11.56 4.43
N GLU A 54 -4.32 -11.23 5.38
CA GLU A 54 -5.53 -12.01 5.66
C GLU A 54 -6.57 -11.94 4.53
N LEU A 55 -6.58 -10.85 3.75
CA LEU A 55 -7.52 -10.68 2.64
C LEU A 55 -6.94 -11.13 1.29
N GLY A 56 -5.69 -11.62 1.24
CA GLY A 56 -5.08 -12.11 0.01
C GLY A 56 -4.62 -11.02 -0.95
N TYR A 57 -4.46 -9.77 -0.48
CA TYR A 57 -4.08 -8.66 -1.37
C TYR A 57 -2.65 -8.79 -1.90
N PHE A 58 -1.78 -9.48 -1.19
CA PHE A 58 -0.44 -9.77 -1.68
C PHE A 58 -0.47 -10.76 -2.83
N GLU A 59 -1.25 -11.83 -2.67
CA GLU A 59 -1.43 -12.86 -3.69
C GLU A 59 -2.12 -12.32 -4.93
N ASP A 60 -3.05 -11.38 -4.77
CA ASP A 60 -3.72 -10.68 -5.88
C ASP A 60 -2.72 -9.90 -6.75
N GLU A 61 -1.59 -9.45 -6.17
CA GLU A 61 -0.49 -8.77 -6.85
C GLU A 61 0.67 -9.72 -7.20
N GLY A 62 0.49 -11.03 -7.04
CA GLY A 62 1.48 -12.05 -7.35
C GLY A 62 2.64 -12.15 -6.35
N LEU A 63 2.43 -11.69 -5.11
CA LEU A 63 3.43 -11.72 -4.04
C LEU A 63 3.06 -12.76 -2.99
N TYR A 64 4.04 -13.54 -2.56
CA TYR A 64 3.91 -14.54 -1.50
C TYR A 64 4.61 -14.03 -0.24
N VAL A 65 3.86 -13.34 0.61
CA VAL A 65 4.40 -12.66 1.78
C VAL A 65 4.32 -13.55 3.01
N THR A 66 5.44 -13.66 3.74
CA THR A 66 5.49 -14.21 5.09
C THR A 66 5.62 -13.07 6.09
N LEU A 67 4.71 -12.97 7.05
CA LEU A 67 4.79 -12.00 8.15
C LEU A 67 5.49 -12.63 9.36
N GLU A 68 6.63 -12.08 9.77
CA GLU A 68 7.45 -12.60 10.86
C GLU A 68 7.53 -11.63 12.03
N PRO A 69 6.97 -12.00 13.22
CA PRO A 69 7.06 -11.15 14.41
C PRO A 69 8.48 -11.11 14.96
N GLN A 70 8.95 -9.92 15.30
CA GLN A 70 10.27 -9.68 15.86
C GLN A 70 10.22 -9.37 17.35
N ALA A 71 11.30 -9.67 18.07
CA ALA A 71 11.37 -9.52 19.51
C ALA A 71 11.40 -8.04 19.97
N ASN A 72 12.05 -7.18 19.18
CA ASN A 72 12.18 -5.76 19.47
C ASN A 72 12.66 -4.99 18.23
N TRP A 73 12.62 -3.66 18.32
CA TRP A 73 12.99 -2.75 17.23
C TRP A 73 14.43 -2.88 16.75
N LYS A 74 15.37 -3.17 17.66
CA LYS A 74 16.77 -3.34 17.28
C LYS A 74 16.97 -4.60 16.44
N VAL A 75 16.45 -5.73 16.89
CA VAL A 75 16.51 -7.00 16.15
C VAL A 75 15.87 -6.86 14.77
N LEU A 76 14.72 -6.21 14.70
CA LEU A 76 14.01 -5.97 13.44
C LEU A 76 14.86 -5.16 12.46
N LEU A 77 15.46 -4.05 12.91
CA LEU A 77 16.32 -3.22 12.07
C LEU A 77 17.58 -3.97 11.63
N ASP A 78 18.27 -4.66 12.55
CA ASP A 78 19.47 -5.41 12.24
C ASP A 78 19.19 -6.46 11.15
N ARG A 79 18.10 -7.21 11.25
CA ARG A 79 17.72 -8.23 10.27
C ARG A 79 17.36 -7.67 8.89
N VAL A 80 16.83 -6.44 8.83
CA VAL A 80 16.64 -5.74 7.54
C VAL A 80 17.98 -5.33 6.95
N ILE A 81 18.90 -4.81 7.79
CA ILE A 81 20.25 -4.41 7.36
C ILE A 81 21.05 -5.60 6.86
N ASP A 82 20.93 -6.74 7.54
CA ASP A 82 21.64 -7.98 7.20
C ASP A 82 21.01 -8.72 6.00
N GLY A 83 19.85 -8.24 5.50
CA GLY A 83 19.14 -8.85 4.38
C GLY A 83 18.40 -10.14 4.72
N GLU A 84 18.19 -10.43 6.00
CA GLU A 84 17.37 -11.56 6.46
C GLU A 84 15.88 -11.32 6.32
N LEU A 85 15.47 -10.03 6.31
CA LEU A 85 14.12 -9.58 6.02
C LEU A 85 14.15 -8.69 4.77
N ASP A 86 13.18 -8.87 3.91
CA ASP A 86 13.02 -8.06 2.69
C ASP A 86 12.47 -6.67 3.01
N GLY A 87 11.74 -6.56 4.10
CA GLY A 87 11.17 -5.31 4.59
C GLY A 87 10.67 -5.46 6.01
N ALA A 88 10.24 -4.34 6.58
CA ALA A 88 9.69 -4.36 7.92
C ALA A 88 8.78 -3.17 8.21
N HIS A 89 7.78 -3.41 9.06
CA HIS A 89 7.09 -2.37 9.80
C HIS A 89 8.03 -1.81 10.87
N MET A 90 8.33 -0.52 10.82
CA MET A 90 9.21 0.08 11.82
C MET A 90 8.90 1.55 12.09
N LEU A 91 9.43 2.05 13.21
CA LEU A 91 9.31 3.46 13.58
C LEU A 91 10.00 4.34 12.54
N ALA A 92 9.37 5.43 12.13
CA ALA A 92 9.88 6.35 11.11
C ALA A 92 11.30 6.88 11.40
N GLY A 93 11.68 6.99 12.67
CA GLY A 93 13.02 7.41 13.06
C GLY A 93 14.12 6.38 12.85
N GLN A 94 13.79 5.10 12.70
CA GLN A 94 14.81 4.04 12.57
C GLN A 94 15.55 4.08 11.22
N PRO A 95 14.88 4.10 10.06
CA PRO A 95 15.56 4.27 8.77
C PRO A 95 16.39 5.55 8.71
N LEU A 96 15.83 6.64 9.21
CA LEU A 96 16.55 7.92 9.27
C LEU A 96 17.79 7.84 10.16
N GLY A 97 17.67 7.23 11.34
CA GLY A 97 18.79 7.00 12.26
C GLY A 97 19.89 6.17 11.62
N ALA A 98 19.54 5.08 10.94
CA ALA A 98 20.48 4.22 10.22
C ALA A 98 21.24 4.99 9.12
N THR A 99 20.53 5.79 8.34
CA THR A 99 21.13 6.60 7.25
C THR A 99 22.18 7.58 7.77
N ILE A 100 21.96 8.21 8.92
CA ILE A 100 22.90 9.17 9.51
C ILE A 100 23.95 8.55 10.43
N GLY A 101 23.94 7.23 10.60
CA GLY A 101 24.89 6.48 11.43
C GLY A 101 24.58 6.51 12.92
N PHE A 102 23.33 6.70 13.30
CA PHE A 102 22.91 6.55 14.69
C PHE A 102 22.73 5.03 15.00
N GLY A 103 23.74 4.44 15.59
CA GLY A 103 23.88 3.00 15.73
C GLY A 103 24.64 2.40 14.56
N THR A 104 24.06 1.45 13.87
CA THR A 104 24.63 0.87 12.63
C THR A 104 24.31 1.78 11.45
N GLN A 105 25.32 2.21 10.70
CA GLN A 105 25.10 2.98 9.47
C GLN A 105 24.72 2.05 8.34
N ALA A 106 23.57 2.31 7.72
CA ALA A 106 23.08 1.55 6.58
C ALA A 106 22.07 2.38 5.77
N ASP A 107 21.97 2.07 4.48
CA ASP A 107 20.98 2.65 3.60
C ASP A 107 19.67 1.86 3.71
N VAL A 108 18.79 2.32 4.59
CA VAL A 108 17.45 1.77 4.77
C VAL A 108 16.42 2.72 4.19
N ILE A 109 15.64 2.26 3.23
CA ILE A 109 14.66 3.06 2.50
C ILE A 109 13.30 2.94 3.15
N THR A 110 12.61 4.06 3.35
CA THR A 110 11.19 4.07 3.71
C THR A 110 10.35 4.06 2.44
N ALA A 111 9.68 2.96 2.15
CA ALA A 111 8.87 2.81 0.94
C ALA A 111 7.58 3.66 1.01
N PHE A 112 6.90 3.64 2.17
CA PHE A 112 5.68 4.42 2.40
C PHE A 112 5.38 4.55 3.89
N SER A 113 4.46 5.46 4.25
CA SER A 113 3.91 5.59 5.61
C SER A 113 2.65 4.75 5.71
N MET A 114 2.60 3.84 6.69
CA MET A 114 1.45 2.94 6.89
C MET A 114 0.29 3.62 7.60
N ASP A 115 0.56 4.67 8.37
CA ASP A 115 -0.44 5.45 9.09
C ASP A 115 -0.16 6.94 9.06
N LEU A 116 -1.16 7.72 9.44
CA LEU A 116 -1.10 9.17 9.60
C LEU A 116 -1.62 9.52 11.00
N ASN A 117 -0.90 10.38 11.72
CA ASN A 117 -1.30 10.87 13.05
C ASN A 117 -1.40 9.79 14.14
N GLY A 118 -0.57 8.74 14.07
CA GLY A 118 -0.57 7.63 15.02
C GLY A 118 0.12 7.91 16.35
N ASN A 119 0.82 9.04 16.50
CA ASN A 119 1.57 9.34 17.71
C ASN A 119 0.71 10.04 18.75
N GLY A 120 0.74 9.51 19.98
CA GLY A 120 0.08 10.10 21.14
C GLY A 120 0.93 9.97 22.39
N ILE A 121 0.72 10.86 23.36
CA ILE A 121 1.31 10.77 24.68
C ILE A 121 0.24 10.27 25.63
N THR A 122 0.47 9.09 26.22
CA THR A 122 -0.42 8.51 27.23
C THR A 122 0.21 8.65 28.61
N VAL A 123 -0.52 9.23 29.52
CA VAL A 123 -0.12 9.35 30.94
C VAL A 123 -1.12 8.62 31.82
N SER A 124 -0.67 8.16 32.99
CA SER A 124 -1.57 7.56 33.96
C SER A 124 -2.49 8.62 34.58
N ASN A 125 -3.63 8.20 35.08
CA ASN A 125 -4.55 9.08 35.81
C ASN A 125 -3.94 9.71 37.09
N GLU A 126 -2.84 9.13 37.62
CA GLU A 126 -2.11 9.67 38.77
C GLU A 126 -1.22 10.86 38.39
N VAL A 127 -0.85 10.97 37.11
CA VAL A 127 0.00 12.05 36.59
C VAL A 127 -0.83 13.17 36.01
N TRP A 128 -2.03 12.88 35.55
CA TRP A 128 -2.99 13.84 35.03
C TRP A 128 -3.78 14.52 36.17
#